data_8d49b5ce7f6f01f6df473141907f8b54
#
_entry.id   8d49b5ce7f6f01f6df473141907f8b54
#
_cell.length_a   1.000
_cell.length_b   1.000
_cell.length_c   1.000
_cell.angle_alpha   90.00
_cell.angle_beta   90.00
_cell.angle_gamma   90.00
#
_symmetry.space_group_name_H-M   'P 1'
#
loop_
_entity.id
_entity.type
_entity.pdbx_description
1 polymer ?
#
loop_
_entity_poly.entity_id
_entity_poly.type
_entity_poly.pdbx_seq_one_letter_code
_entity_poly.pdbx_strand_id
1 'polypeptide(L)'
;MSFEIIPAIDLKNGEVVRLTRGVMDSAKMYDTNPVAVAQRFEEMGARWLHLIDLDGAIAGKPVNLEVITQIRKQTNLQIELGGGIRNEDGIKRYLELGINRVILGSVAMRDPLFTISMAEKYPIVVGIDAKDGFVSVSGWVEQGKMQAVELAELFRGIPLAAIICTDIGQDGTLGGINFAFSEEIAAASGHAVLASGGLASEEEIDKLRQSKLGGVIVGKAFYEGRVNLERVLQKLN
;
A
#
# COMPACT_ATOMS: atom_id res chain seq x y z
N MET A 1 9.35 -0.44 16.07
CA MET A 1 8.73 -1.46 15.20
C MET A 1 9.83 -2.17 14.43
N SER A 2 9.66 -3.47 14.13
CA SER A 2 10.54 -4.16 13.19
C SER A 2 10.26 -3.65 11.78
N PHE A 3 11.28 -3.56 10.92
CA PHE A 3 11.15 -3.20 9.52
C PHE A 3 10.34 -4.27 8.76
N GLU A 4 9.34 -3.86 7.97
CA GLU A 4 8.46 -4.78 7.24
C GLU A 4 8.77 -4.76 5.74
N ILE A 5 8.86 -5.94 5.12
CA ILE A 5 8.90 -6.12 3.67
C ILE A 5 7.55 -6.71 3.26
N ILE A 6 6.75 -5.94 2.52
CA ILE A 6 5.35 -6.27 2.25
C ILE A 6 5.16 -6.46 0.74
N PRO A 7 5.00 -7.69 0.25
CA PRO A 7 4.65 -7.93 -1.14
C PRO A 7 3.24 -7.38 -1.46
N ALA A 8 3.05 -6.95 -2.71
CA ALA A 8 1.83 -6.31 -3.14
C ALA A 8 1.11 -7.05 -4.27
N ILE A 9 -0.22 -7.10 -4.17
CA ILE A 9 -1.14 -7.53 -5.21
C ILE A 9 -2.10 -6.38 -5.51
N ASP A 10 -2.15 -5.93 -6.76
CA ASP A 10 -3.19 -5.06 -7.27
C ASP A 10 -4.19 -5.91 -8.05
N LEU A 11 -5.48 -5.81 -7.71
CA LEU A 11 -6.56 -6.53 -8.36
C LEU A 11 -7.27 -5.64 -9.39
N LYS A 12 -7.35 -6.12 -10.63
CA LYS A 12 -8.17 -5.55 -11.69
C LYS A 12 -8.86 -6.67 -12.44
N ASN A 13 -10.19 -6.60 -12.54
CA ASN A 13 -11.00 -7.65 -13.15
C ASN A 13 -10.75 -9.07 -12.58
N GLY A 14 -10.44 -9.17 -11.28
CA GLY A 14 -10.13 -10.44 -10.62
C GLY A 14 -8.71 -10.98 -10.88
N GLU A 15 -7.85 -10.26 -11.57
CA GLU A 15 -6.49 -10.65 -11.94
C GLU A 15 -5.43 -9.82 -11.23
N VAL A 16 -4.21 -10.35 -11.15
CA VAL A 16 -3.03 -9.64 -10.61
C VAL A 16 -2.44 -8.76 -11.68
N VAL A 17 -2.43 -7.46 -11.45
CA VAL A 17 -1.85 -6.48 -12.37
C VAL A 17 -0.85 -5.56 -11.67
N ARG A 18 -0.06 -4.85 -12.45
CA ARG A 18 0.71 -3.68 -12.00
C ARG A 18 0.53 -2.55 -13.00
N LEU A 19 0.33 -1.37 -12.46
CA LEU A 19 0.27 -0.14 -13.25
C LEU A 19 1.68 0.45 -13.42
N THR A 20 1.83 1.35 -14.35
CA THR A 20 2.99 2.25 -14.44
C THR A 20 2.50 3.66 -14.20
N ARG A 21 3.03 4.31 -13.16
CA ARG A 21 2.63 5.67 -12.73
C ARG A 21 1.12 5.82 -12.54
N GLY A 22 0.46 4.75 -12.09
CA GLY A 22 -0.98 4.71 -11.82
C GLY A 22 -1.90 4.81 -13.05
N VAL A 23 -1.37 4.76 -14.25
CA VAL A 23 -2.17 4.85 -15.47
C VAL A 23 -2.94 3.54 -15.68
N MET A 24 -4.25 3.56 -15.61
CA MET A 24 -5.11 2.37 -15.70
C MET A 24 -4.94 1.58 -17.01
N ASP A 25 -4.69 2.28 -18.11
CA ASP A 25 -4.47 1.66 -19.43
C ASP A 25 -3.07 1.05 -19.57
N SER A 26 -2.16 1.32 -18.62
CA SER A 26 -0.84 0.70 -18.56
C SER A 26 -0.83 -0.63 -17.81
N ALA A 27 -1.99 -1.12 -17.37
CA ALA A 27 -2.09 -2.34 -16.59
C ALA A 27 -1.47 -3.52 -17.33
N LYS A 28 -0.38 -4.04 -16.76
CA LYS A 28 0.23 -5.30 -17.22
C LYS A 28 -0.24 -6.41 -16.30
N MET A 29 -0.85 -7.43 -16.86
CA MET A 29 -1.26 -8.64 -16.15
C MET A 29 -0.03 -9.51 -15.87
N TYR A 30 0.08 -10.03 -14.66
CA TYR A 30 1.17 -10.90 -14.22
C TYR A 30 0.68 -12.30 -13.85
N ASP A 31 -0.57 -12.41 -13.37
CA ASP A 31 -1.15 -13.70 -13.02
C ASP A 31 -2.68 -13.61 -13.06
N THR A 32 -3.34 -14.70 -13.45
CA THR A 32 -4.81 -14.82 -13.47
C THR A 32 -5.36 -15.41 -12.17
N ASN A 33 -4.48 -15.86 -11.25
CA ASN A 33 -4.86 -16.48 -9.99
C ASN A 33 -4.24 -15.73 -8.78
N PRO A 34 -4.89 -14.67 -8.29
CA PRO A 34 -4.40 -13.90 -7.15
C PRO A 34 -4.22 -14.72 -5.87
N VAL A 35 -5.04 -15.76 -5.68
CA VAL A 35 -4.95 -16.65 -4.51
C VAL A 35 -3.63 -17.43 -4.53
N ALA A 36 -3.28 -18.01 -5.67
CA ALA A 36 -2.01 -18.72 -5.82
C ALA A 36 -0.80 -17.78 -5.64
N VAL A 37 -0.91 -16.52 -6.08
CA VAL A 37 0.15 -15.51 -5.84
C VAL A 37 0.30 -15.23 -4.36
N ALA A 38 -0.80 -15.03 -3.62
CA ALA A 38 -0.78 -14.79 -2.19
C ALA A 38 -0.19 -15.99 -1.41
N GLN A 39 -0.56 -17.22 -1.79
CA GLN A 39 0.02 -18.44 -1.20
C GLN A 39 1.52 -18.53 -1.45
N ARG A 40 2.00 -18.21 -2.66
CA ARG A 40 3.44 -18.15 -2.94
C ARG A 40 4.16 -17.13 -2.06
N PHE A 41 3.55 -15.97 -1.79
CA PHE A 41 4.15 -14.99 -0.87
C PHE A 41 4.26 -15.54 0.55
N GLU A 42 3.22 -16.25 1.03
CA GLU A 42 3.25 -16.91 2.33
C GLU A 42 4.36 -18.00 2.39
N GLU A 43 4.46 -18.83 1.36
CA GLU A 43 5.51 -19.87 1.23
C GLU A 43 6.93 -19.30 1.23
N MET A 44 7.12 -18.10 0.64
CA MET A 44 8.39 -17.35 0.68
C MET A 44 8.70 -16.73 2.05
N GLY A 45 7.76 -16.82 3.00
CA GLY A 45 7.94 -16.31 4.36
C GLY A 45 7.41 -14.89 4.59
N ALA A 46 6.59 -14.35 3.69
CA ALA A 46 5.92 -13.09 3.93
C ALA A 46 4.97 -13.18 5.13
N ARG A 47 4.94 -12.14 5.94
CA ARG A 47 3.99 -12.01 7.07
C ARG A 47 2.79 -11.16 6.70
N TRP A 48 3.01 -10.16 5.85
CA TRP A 48 2.01 -9.21 5.39
C TRP A 48 1.78 -9.32 3.89
N LEU A 49 0.59 -8.94 3.47
CA LEU A 49 0.20 -8.71 2.08
C LEU A 49 -0.41 -7.32 1.95
N HIS A 50 0.10 -6.51 1.03
CA HIS A 50 -0.51 -5.28 0.56
C HIS A 50 -1.46 -5.61 -0.60
N LEU A 51 -2.75 -5.34 -0.44
CA LEU A 51 -3.79 -5.71 -1.40
C LEU A 51 -4.61 -4.50 -1.79
N ILE A 52 -4.69 -4.21 -3.09
CA ILE A 52 -5.46 -3.08 -3.63
C ILE A 52 -6.53 -3.56 -4.59
N ASP A 53 -7.78 -3.22 -4.32
CA ASP A 53 -8.90 -3.35 -5.25
C ASP A 53 -8.94 -2.12 -6.18
N LEU A 54 -8.26 -2.19 -7.33
CA LEU A 54 -8.20 -1.07 -8.29
C LEU A 54 -9.57 -0.75 -8.88
N ASP A 55 -10.37 -1.77 -9.17
CA ASP A 55 -11.75 -1.57 -9.67
C ASP A 55 -12.61 -0.90 -8.58
N GLY A 56 -12.41 -1.32 -7.31
CA GLY A 56 -13.05 -0.71 -6.17
C GLY A 56 -12.65 0.75 -5.96
N ALA A 57 -11.37 1.09 -6.20
CA ALA A 57 -10.89 2.47 -6.11
C ALA A 57 -11.62 3.40 -7.07
N ILE A 58 -11.90 2.93 -8.29
CA ILE A 58 -12.68 3.66 -9.31
C ILE A 58 -14.16 3.70 -8.92
N ALA A 59 -14.75 2.53 -8.61
CA ALA A 59 -16.17 2.40 -8.35
C ALA A 59 -16.64 3.00 -7.01
N GLY A 60 -15.71 3.21 -6.06
CA GLY A 60 -16.01 3.68 -4.71
C GLY A 60 -16.77 2.67 -3.85
N LYS A 61 -16.69 1.41 -4.21
CA LYS A 61 -17.31 0.26 -3.51
C LYS A 61 -16.51 -1.00 -3.83
N PRO A 62 -16.61 -2.07 -3.01
CA PRO A 62 -15.93 -3.33 -3.30
C PRO A 62 -16.34 -3.90 -4.66
N VAL A 63 -15.37 -4.28 -5.48
CA VAL A 63 -15.59 -4.94 -6.78
C VAL A 63 -15.01 -6.35 -6.77
N ASN A 64 -13.78 -6.53 -6.28
CA ASN A 64 -13.11 -7.83 -6.23
C ASN A 64 -13.31 -8.57 -4.89
N LEU A 65 -14.46 -8.37 -4.21
CA LEU A 65 -14.71 -8.89 -2.86
C LEU A 65 -14.61 -10.42 -2.77
N GLU A 66 -15.05 -11.14 -3.83
CA GLU A 66 -14.97 -12.61 -3.85
C GLU A 66 -13.52 -13.08 -3.82
N VAL A 67 -12.67 -12.51 -4.66
CA VAL A 67 -11.23 -12.83 -4.73
C VAL A 67 -10.52 -12.49 -3.40
N ILE A 68 -10.81 -11.31 -2.84
CA ILE A 68 -10.28 -10.88 -1.53
C ILE A 68 -10.68 -11.88 -0.44
N THR A 69 -11.94 -12.34 -0.46
CA THR A 69 -12.44 -13.35 0.48
C THR A 69 -11.71 -14.68 0.33
N GLN A 70 -11.42 -15.10 -0.90
CA GLN A 70 -10.66 -16.34 -1.15
C GLN A 70 -9.21 -16.23 -0.70
N ILE A 71 -8.54 -15.12 -0.95
CA ILE A 71 -7.18 -14.87 -0.45
C ILE A 71 -7.16 -14.97 1.08
N ARG A 72 -8.11 -14.30 1.78
CA ARG A 72 -8.18 -14.35 3.25
C ARG A 72 -8.41 -15.76 3.79
N LYS A 73 -9.25 -16.56 3.12
CA LYS A 73 -9.57 -17.93 3.56
C LYS A 73 -8.43 -18.93 3.31
N GLN A 74 -7.61 -18.69 2.30
CA GLN A 74 -6.59 -19.64 1.84
C GLN A 74 -5.16 -19.27 2.23
N THR A 75 -4.98 -18.19 3.00
CA THR A 75 -3.67 -17.79 3.55
C THR A 75 -3.82 -17.34 5.01
N ASN A 76 -2.71 -17.41 5.76
CA ASN A 76 -2.60 -16.85 7.11
C ASN A 76 -1.91 -15.49 7.12
N LEU A 77 -1.66 -14.90 5.96
CA LEU A 77 -1.04 -13.58 5.84
C LEU A 77 -1.84 -12.53 6.60
N GLN A 78 -1.16 -11.62 7.26
CA GLN A 78 -1.79 -10.38 7.67
C GLN A 78 -2.02 -9.53 6.43
N ILE A 79 -3.22 -8.99 6.26
CA ILE A 79 -3.60 -8.27 5.04
C ILE A 79 -3.90 -6.82 5.38
N GLU A 80 -3.25 -5.90 4.67
CA GLU A 80 -3.68 -4.52 4.56
C GLU A 80 -4.40 -4.32 3.22
N LEU A 81 -5.60 -3.74 3.27
CA LEU A 81 -6.46 -3.62 2.08
C LEU A 81 -6.85 -2.18 1.82
N GLY A 82 -6.68 -1.75 0.58
CA GLY A 82 -7.17 -0.49 0.04
C GLY A 82 -8.03 -0.68 -1.22
N GLY A 83 -8.62 0.40 -1.68
CA GLY A 83 -9.42 0.43 -2.90
C GLY A 83 -10.89 0.77 -2.65
N GLY A 84 -11.24 2.05 -2.77
CA GLY A 84 -12.63 2.53 -2.76
C GLY A 84 -13.34 2.58 -1.41
N ILE A 85 -12.62 2.44 -0.30
CA ILE A 85 -13.18 2.51 1.06
C ILE A 85 -13.37 3.98 1.44
N ARG A 86 -14.63 4.40 1.64
CA ARG A 86 -15.00 5.82 1.80
C ARG A 86 -15.87 6.12 3.02
N ASN A 87 -16.29 5.09 3.76
CA ASN A 87 -17.16 5.22 4.93
C ASN A 87 -16.89 4.12 5.96
N GLU A 88 -17.49 4.28 7.15
CA GLU A 88 -17.29 3.36 8.28
C GLU A 88 -17.82 1.95 7.97
N ASP A 89 -18.92 1.82 7.24
CA ASP A 89 -19.46 0.50 6.87
C ASP A 89 -18.52 -0.28 5.96
N GLY A 90 -17.82 0.41 5.06
CA GLY A 90 -16.77 -0.19 4.23
C GLY A 90 -15.59 -0.70 5.07
N ILE A 91 -15.17 0.07 6.08
CA ILE A 91 -14.12 -0.33 7.01
C ILE A 91 -14.56 -1.59 7.79
N LYS A 92 -15.73 -1.54 8.43
CA LYS A 92 -16.27 -2.66 9.19
C LYS A 92 -16.39 -3.95 8.37
N ARG A 93 -16.91 -3.85 7.16
CA ARG A 93 -17.07 -4.99 6.25
C ARG A 93 -15.76 -5.74 6.03
N TYR A 94 -14.67 -5.03 5.79
CA TYR A 94 -13.38 -5.68 5.55
C TYR A 94 -12.74 -6.22 6.83
N LEU A 95 -12.90 -5.54 7.97
CA LEU A 95 -12.43 -6.04 9.25
C LEU A 95 -13.20 -7.31 9.69
N GLU A 96 -14.53 -7.35 9.48
CA GLU A 96 -15.36 -8.54 9.71
C GLU A 96 -14.98 -9.72 8.79
N LEU A 97 -14.49 -9.44 7.59
CA LEU A 97 -13.94 -10.45 6.69
C LEU A 97 -12.60 -11.02 7.17
N GLY A 98 -11.96 -10.40 8.17
CA GLY A 98 -10.67 -10.80 8.70
C GLY A 98 -9.46 -10.06 8.09
N ILE A 99 -9.69 -8.94 7.41
CA ILE A 99 -8.61 -8.01 7.01
C ILE A 99 -8.04 -7.36 8.26
N ASN A 100 -6.72 -7.26 8.36
CA ASN A 100 -6.04 -6.84 9.59
C ASN A 100 -5.95 -5.33 9.75
N ARG A 101 -5.83 -4.58 8.65
CA ARG A 101 -5.85 -3.13 8.63
C ARG A 101 -6.34 -2.59 7.30
N VAL A 102 -6.99 -1.43 7.34
CA VAL A 102 -7.66 -0.82 6.19
C VAL A 102 -6.90 0.42 5.74
N ILE A 103 -6.64 0.52 4.44
CA ILE A 103 -5.93 1.65 3.85
C ILE A 103 -6.95 2.68 3.37
N LEU A 104 -6.86 3.89 3.91
CA LEU A 104 -7.61 5.06 3.47
C LEU A 104 -6.67 6.00 2.70
N GLY A 105 -6.87 6.10 1.39
CA GLY A 105 -6.12 7.00 0.51
C GLY A 105 -6.89 8.31 0.24
N SER A 106 -7.62 8.38 -0.87
CA SER A 106 -8.33 9.60 -1.29
C SER A 106 -9.24 10.22 -0.23
N VAL A 107 -9.87 9.40 0.63
CA VAL A 107 -10.72 9.92 1.71
C VAL A 107 -9.90 10.60 2.80
N ALA A 108 -8.66 10.16 3.07
CA ALA A 108 -7.79 10.78 4.05
C ALA A 108 -7.44 12.23 3.69
N MET A 109 -7.33 12.55 2.39
CA MET A 109 -7.15 13.92 1.93
C MET A 109 -8.47 14.72 1.88
N ARG A 110 -9.56 14.07 1.43
CA ARG A 110 -10.84 14.76 1.25
C ARG A 110 -11.56 15.06 2.55
N ASP A 111 -11.43 14.16 3.52
CA ASP A 111 -12.03 14.27 4.86
C ASP A 111 -11.05 13.74 5.92
N PRO A 112 -10.03 14.54 6.29
CA PRO A 112 -9.08 14.16 7.32
C PRO A 112 -9.73 13.91 8.69
N LEU A 113 -10.79 14.67 9.03
CA LEU A 113 -11.49 14.51 10.32
C LEU A 113 -12.21 13.17 10.41
N PHE A 114 -12.86 12.73 9.35
CA PHE A 114 -13.41 11.39 9.27
C PHE A 114 -12.31 10.34 9.47
N THR A 115 -11.18 10.48 8.78
CA THR A 115 -10.06 9.53 8.87
C THR A 115 -9.48 9.46 10.28
N ILE A 116 -9.32 10.60 10.96
CA ILE A 116 -8.90 10.68 12.36
C ILE A 116 -9.90 9.94 13.26
N SER A 117 -11.20 10.23 13.12
CA SER A 117 -12.24 9.55 13.88
C SER A 117 -12.27 8.03 13.66
N MET A 118 -11.95 7.56 12.46
CA MET A 118 -11.86 6.13 12.16
C MET A 118 -10.59 5.51 12.76
N ALA A 119 -9.48 6.22 12.75
CA ALA A 119 -8.22 5.74 13.32
C ALA A 119 -8.29 5.55 14.85
N GLU A 120 -9.13 6.30 15.54
CA GLU A 120 -9.38 6.12 16.98
C GLU A 120 -10.14 4.82 17.29
N LYS A 121 -10.82 4.22 16.31
CA LYS A 121 -11.70 3.05 16.49
C LYS A 121 -11.17 1.79 15.81
N TYR A 122 -10.43 1.94 14.71
CA TYR A 122 -10.08 0.87 13.80
C TYR A 122 -8.59 0.93 13.40
N PRO A 123 -7.98 -0.19 13.02
CA PRO A 123 -6.60 -0.23 12.54
C PRO A 123 -6.49 0.40 11.13
N ILE A 124 -6.35 1.70 11.09
CA ILE A 124 -6.28 2.48 9.85
C ILE A 124 -4.83 2.70 9.43
N VAL A 125 -4.59 2.50 8.15
CA VAL A 125 -3.39 2.94 7.43
C VAL A 125 -3.78 4.12 6.55
N VAL A 126 -3.01 5.18 6.55
CA VAL A 126 -3.20 6.30 5.61
C VAL A 126 -2.29 6.11 4.41
N GLY A 127 -2.88 6.10 3.21
CA GLY A 127 -2.15 6.14 1.95
C GLY A 127 -1.93 7.59 1.50
N ILE A 128 -0.66 8.00 1.40
CA ILE A 128 -0.26 9.30 0.86
C ILE A 128 0.44 9.05 -0.48
N ASP A 129 -0.34 9.17 -1.54
CA ASP A 129 0.15 9.02 -2.90
C ASP A 129 0.40 10.41 -3.48
N ALA A 130 1.64 10.73 -3.83
CA ALA A 130 2.00 12.07 -4.26
C ALA A 130 2.78 12.07 -5.57
N LYS A 131 2.61 13.14 -6.32
CA LYS A 131 3.40 13.46 -7.50
C LYS A 131 3.93 14.88 -7.36
N ASP A 132 5.24 15.03 -7.53
CA ASP A 132 5.93 16.32 -7.39
C ASP A 132 5.62 17.01 -6.04
N GLY A 133 5.48 16.21 -4.96
CA GLY A 133 5.18 16.68 -3.61
C GLY A 133 3.71 16.95 -3.31
N PHE A 134 2.81 16.89 -4.29
CA PHE A 134 1.37 17.13 -4.12
C PHE A 134 0.57 15.84 -4.10
N VAL A 135 -0.38 15.75 -3.17
CA VAL A 135 -1.25 14.57 -3.00
C VAL A 135 -2.14 14.36 -4.22
N SER A 136 -2.23 13.13 -4.68
CA SER A 136 -3.16 12.70 -5.73
C SER A 136 -4.30 11.89 -5.14
N VAL A 137 -5.48 11.99 -5.76
CA VAL A 137 -6.71 11.31 -5.33
C VAL A 137 -7.41 10.62 -6.51
N SER A 138 -8.50 9.92 -6.21
CA SER A 138 -9.33 9.25 -7.23
C SER A 138 -8.55 8.23 -8.08
N GLY A 139 -7.71 7.40 -7.45
CA GLY A 139 -6.86 6.47 -8.19
C GLY A 139 -5.81 7.19 -9.04
N TRP A 140 -5.28 8.33 -8.51
CA TRP A 140 -4.23 9.17 -9.10
C TRP A 140 -4.66 9.98 -10.34
N VAL A 141 -5.96 10.06 -10.61
CA VAL A 141 -6.51 10.81 -11.76
C VAL A 141 -6.50 12.31 -11.50
N GLU A 142 -6.67 12.71 -10.23
CA GLU A 142 -6.73 14.11 -9.83
C GLU A 142 -5.55 14.46 -8.93
N GLN A 143 -4.79 15.49 -9.28
CA GLN A 143 -3.78 16.06 -8.40
C GLN A 143 -4.41 17.11 -7.50
N GLY A 144 -4.26 16.93 -6.18
CA GLY A 144 -4.71 17.89 -5.19
C GLY A 144 -3.82 19.13 -5.13
N LYS A 145 -4.26 20.13 -4.36
CA LYS A 145 -3.45 21.33 -4.06
C LYS A 145 -2.68 21.21 -2.75
N MET A 146 -2.99 20.19 -1.94
CA MET A 146 -2.36 19.94 -0.65
C MET A 146 -1.01 19.26 -0.84
N GLN A 147 0.00 19.74 -0.14
CA GLN A 147 1.29 19.05 -0.10
C GLN A 147 1.20 17.76 0.74
N ALA A 148 1.95 16.75 0.35
CA ALA A 148 1.97 15.47 1.06
C ALA A 148 2.42 15.61 2.53
N VAL A 149 3.38 16.52 2.77
CA VAL A 149 3.88 16.84 4.11
C VAL A 149 2.78 17.47 4.98
N GLU A 150 2.00 18.42 4.44
CA GLU A 150 0.88 19.03 5.14
C GLU A 150 -0.17 17.99 5.54
N LEU A 151 -0.49 17.04 4.63
CA LEU A 151 -1.39 15.95 4.95
C LEU A 151 -0.82 15.04 6.05
N ALA A 152 0.46 14.72 5.98
CA ALA A 152 1.13 13.89 7.00
C ALA A 152 1.11 14.54 8.39
N GLU A 153 1.30 15.85 8.46
CA GLU A 153 1.26 16.63 9.70
C GLU A 153 -0.12 16.58 10.39
N LEU A 154 -1.22 16.55 9.62
CA LEU A 154 -2.58 16.44 10.18
C LEU A 154 -2.78 15.14 10.99
N PHE A 155 -2.03 14.10 10.70
CA PHE A 155 -2.12 12.81 11.39
C PHE A 155 -1.11 12.65 12.53
N ARG A 156 -0.30 13.66 12.84
CA ARG A 156 0.65 13.60 13.94
C ARG A 156 -0.07 13.34 15.27
N GLY A 157 0.37 12.28 15.97
CA GLY A 157 -0.21 11.89 17.27
C GLY A 157 -1.54 11.13 17.20
N ILE A 158 -2.07 10.89 15.99
CA ILE A 158 -3.26 10.05 15.77
C ILE A 158 -2.84 8.57 15.79
N PRO A 159 -3.63 7.64 16.37
CA PRO A 159 -3.25 6.23 16.50
C PRO A 159 -3.38 5.45 15.16
N LEU A 160 -2.61 5.85 14.14
CA LEU A 160 -2.54 5.12 12.88
C LEU A 160 -1.74 3.81 13.02
N ALA A 161 -2.14 2.79 12.28
CA ALA A 161 -1.36 1.56 12.17
C ALA A 161 -0.05 1.76 11.39
N ALA A 162 -0.08 2.58 10.33
CA ALA A 162 1.07 2.99 9.52
C ALA A 162 0.66 4.12 8.57
N ILE A 163 1.65 4.71 7.89
CA ILE A 163 1.44 5.51 6.67
C ILE A 163 2.15 4.80 5.51
N ILE A 164 1.48 4.65 4.37
CA ILE A 164 2.10 4.24 3.11
C ILE A 164 2.37 5.51 2.32
N CYS A 165 3.62 5.71 1.90
CA CYS A 165 4.05 6.86 1.14
C CYS A 165 4.48 6.42 -0.26
N THR A 166 3.69 6.78 -1.29
CA THR A 166 3.97 6.42 -2.69
C THR A 166 4.41 7.64 -3.49
N ASP A 167 5.62 7.59 -4.06
CA ASP A 167 5.99 8.50 -5.14
C ASP A 167 5.44 7.97 -6.47
N ILE A 168 4.34 8.58 -6.94
CA ILE A 168 3.67 8.17 -8.18
C ILE A 168 4.59 8.31 -9.40
N GLY A 169 5.48 9.31 -9.40
CA GLY A 169 6.44 9.52 -10.49
C GLY A 169 7.39 8.35 -10.65
N GLN A 170 7.69 7.65 -9.56
CA GLN A 170 8.56 6.47 -9.55
C GLN A 170 7.79 5.15 -9.64
N ASP A 171 6.49 5.12 -9.30
CA ASP A 171 5.74 3.88 -9.22
C ASP A 171 5.70 3.12 -10.55
N GLY A 172 6.04 1.84 -10.48
CA GLY A 172 6.12 0.94 -11.64
C GLY A 172 7.26 1.24 -12.62
N THR A 173 8.18 2.17 -12.33
CA THR A 173 9.32 2.51 -13.22
C THR A 173 10.56 1.67 -12.98
N LEU A 174 10.73 1.07 -11.79
CA LEU A 174 11.98 0.47 -11.31
C LEU A 174 13.15 1.47 -11.30
N GLY A 175 12.82 2.74 -11.05
CA GLY A 175 13.79 3.84 -11.05
C GLY A 175 14.44 4.12 -9.70
N GLY A 176 14.03 3.42 -8.67
CA GLY A 176 14.48 3.59 -7.28
C GLY A 176 13.42 4.25 -6.39
N ILE A 177 13.48 3.94 -5.09
CA ILE A 177 12.64 4.54 -4.05
C ILE A 177 13.05 5.99 -3.82
N ASN A 178 12.07 6.88 -3.67
CA ASN A 178 12.31 8.25 -3.21
C ASN A 178 12.48 8.27 -1.68
N PHE A 179 13.70 7.99 -1.22
CA PHE A 179 14.04 7.96 0.21
C PHE A 179 13.75 9.28 0.91
N ALA A 180 14.22 10.40 0.32
CA ALA A 180 14.09 11.72 0.93
C ALA A 180 12.61 12.06 1.19
N PHE A 181 11.75 11.79 0.22
CA PHE A 181 10.31 12.00 0.35
C PHE A 181 9.70 11.13 1.46
N SER A 182 10.05 9.84 1.51
CA SER A 182 9.52 8.93 2.55
C SER A 182 10.00 9.34 3.96
N GLU A 183 11.25 9.79 4.11
CA GLU A 183 11.79 10.28 5.38
C GLU A 183 11.14 11.61 5.80
N GLU A 184 10.85 12.50 4.85
CA GLU A 184 10.14 13.75 5.10
C GLU A 184 8.73 13.49 5.64
N ILE A 185 7.98 12.57 5.03
CA ILE A 185 6.66 12.15 5.52
C ILE A 185 6.75 11.51 6.92
N ALA A 186 7.78 10.68 7.17
CA ALA A 186 7.99 10.10 8.49
C ALA A 186 8.29 11.15 9.56
N ALA A 187 9.12 12.14 9.24
CA ALA A 187 9.43 13.24 10.14
C ALA A 187 8.21 14.15 10.41
N ALA A 188 7.42 14.44 9.37
CA ALA A 188 6.22 15.26 9.46
C ALA A 188 5.13 14.59 10.30
N SER A 189 4.85 13.32 10.06
CA SER A 189 3.77 12.58 10.72
C SER A 189 4.16 12.03 12.10
N GLY A 190 5.42 11.65 12.29
CA GLY A 190 5.89 10.92 13.47
C GLY A 190 5.46 9.45 13.50
N HIS A 191 4.98 8.91 12.36
CA HIS A 191 4.51 7.53 12.23
C HIS A 191 5.54 6.61 11.56
N ALA A 192 5.31 5.30 11.70
CA ALA A 192 5.97 4.31 10.85
C ALA A 192 5.50 4.49 9.39
N VAL A 193 6.45 4.80 8.51
CA VAL A 193 6.18 4.98 7.09
C VAL A 193 6.67 3.77 6.31
N LEU A 194 5.80 3.22 5.47
CA LEU A 194 6.10 2.20 4.49
C LEU A 194 6.37 2.90 3.15
N ALA A 195 7.62 2.81 2.66
CA ALA A 195 8.00 3.40 1.39
C ALA A 195 7.40 2.59 0.23
N SER A 196 6.88 3.29 -0.77
CA SER A 196 6.24 2.68 -1.94
C SER A 196 6.56 3.46 -3.22
N GLY A 197 6.54 2.74 -4.34
CA GLY A 197 6.80 3.32 -5.67
C GLY A 197 8.28 3.32 -6.04
N GLY A 198 8.62 2.60 -7.11
CA GLY A 198 9.92 2.67 -7.75
C GLY A 198 10.97 1.65 -7.32
N LEU A 199 10.76 0.86 -6.25
CA LEU A 199 11.76 -0.12 -5.78
C LEU A 199 12.41 -0.86 -6.96
N ALA A 200 13.74 -0.82 -7.03
CA ALA A 200 14.49 -1.32 -8.18
C ALA A 200 15.39 -2.52 -7.84
N SER A 201 15.84 -2.66 -6.58
CA SER A 201 16.79 -3.69 -6.21
C SER A 201 16.74 -4.09 -4.73
N GLU A 202 17.43 -5.18 -4.39
CA GLU A 202 17.55 -5.63 -2.99
C GLU A 202 18.46 -4.72 -2.17
N GLU A 203 19.46 -4.09 -2.80
CA GLU A 203 20.36 -3.14 -2.13
C GLU A 203 19.59 -1.93 -1.60
N GLU A 204 18.51 -1.51 -2.27
CA GLU A 204 17.62 -0.46 -1.75
C GLU A 204 16.87 -0.93 -0.50
N ILE A 205 16.43 -2.19 -0.45
CA ILE A 205 15.82 -2.76 0.76
C ILE A 205 16.82 -2.74 1.92
N ASP A 206 18.06 -3.14 1.68
CA ASP A 206 19.11 -3.13 2.70
C ASP A 206 19.42 -1.70 3.21
N LYS A 207 19.34 -0.67 2.35
CA LYS A 207 19.44 0.75 2.74
C LYS A 207 18.23 1.21 3.55
N LEU A 208 17.01 0.85 3.12
CA LEU A 208 15.76 1.19 3.83
C LEU A 208 15.74 0.62 5.25
N ARG A 209 16.26 -0.60 5.44
CA ARG A 209 16.39 -1.23 6.77
C ARG A 209 17.30 -0.46 7.73
N GLN A 210 18.25 0.31 7.22
CA GLN A 210 19.16 1.15 8.01
C GLN A 210 18.57 2.55 8.30
N SER A 211 17.45 2.89 7.67
CA SER A 211 16.72 4.15 7.88
C SER A 211 15.78 4.05 9.09
N LYS A 212 15.04 5.14 9.34
CA LYS A 212 13.97 5.18 10.35
C LYS A 212 12.59 4.79 9.79
N LEU A 213 12.53 4.34 8.54
CA LEU A 213 11.28 3.93 7.92
C LEU A 213 10.77 2.60 8.50
N GLY A 214 9.46 2.42 8.50
CA GLY A 214 8.80 1.22 9.04
C GLY A 214 8.85 0.01 8.10
N GLY A 215 9.10 0.23 6.81
CA GLY A 215 9.12 -0.86 5.85
C GLY A 215 9.07 -0.42 4.39
N VAL A 216 8.83 -1.37 3.50
CA VAL A 216 8.74 -1.16 2.06
C VAL A 216 7.67 -2.05 1.42
N ILE A 217 6.93 -1.48 0.47
CA ILE A 217 6.01 -2.23 -0.39
C ILE A 217 6.79 -2.76 -1.61
N VAL A 218 6.74 -4.06 -1.82
CA VAL A 218 7.41 -4.74 -2.92
C VAL A 218 6.38 -5.14 -3.98
N GLY A 219 6.28 -4.34 -5.02
CA GLY A 219 5.38 -4.57 -6.16
C GLY A 219 6.15 -5.09 -7.39
N LYS A 220 6.22 -4.27 -8.43
CA LYS A 220 6.78 -4.61 -9.75
C LYS A 220 8.17 -5.25 -9.68
N ALA A 221 9.02 -4.84 -8.76
CA ALA A 221 10.36 -5.38 -8.58
C ALA A 221 10.38 -6.91 -8.35
N PHE A 222 9.39 -7.45 -7.63
CA PHE A 222 9.21 -8.89 -7.48
C PHE A 222 8.80 -9.53 -8.82
N TYR A 223 7.76 -9.04 -9.45
CA TYR A 223 7.20 -9.63 -10.67
C TYR A 223 8.18 -9.59 -11.87
N GLU A 224 9.06 -8.60 -11.90
CA GLU A 224 10.11 -8.47 -12.93
C GLU A 224 11.44 -9.15 -12.52
N GLY A 225 11.46 -9.90 -11.41
CA GLY A 225 12.64 -10.66 -10.97
C GLY A 225 13.81 -9.82 -10.49
N ARG A 226 13.58 -8.54 -10.13
CA ARG A 226 14.60 -7.63 -9.58
C ARG A 226 14.88 -7.88 -8.11
N VAL A 227 13.90 -8.44 -7.38
CA VAL A 227 13.99 -8.77 -5.96
C VAL A 227 13.61 -10.22 -5.77
N ASN A 228 14.51 -10.99 -5.18
CA ASN A 228 14.20 -12.32 -4.67
C ASN A 228 13.56 -12.15 -3.29
N LEU A 229 12.23 -12.27 -3.24
CA LEU A 229 11.45 -12.00 -2.04
C LEU A 229 11.82 -12.95 -0.89
N GLU A 230 11.98 -14.24 -1.17
CA GLU A 230 12.37 -15.23 -0.15
C GLU A 230 13.71 -14.88 0.51
N ARG A 231 14.71 -14.52 -0.30
CA ARG A 231 16.03 -14.14 0.19
C ARG A 231 16.01 -12.90 1.07
N VAL A 232 15.27 -11.85 0.68
CA VAL A 232 15.21 -10.61 1.47
C VAL A 232 14.39 -10.79 2.74
N LEU A 233 13.37 -11.64 2.74
CA LEU A 233 12.59 -11.97 3.93
C LEU A 233 13.42 -12.80 4.94
N GLN A 234 14.22 -13.74 4.47
CA GLN A 234 15.12 -14.53 5.33
C GLN A 234 16.15 -13.65 6.07
N LYS A 235 16.57 -12.54 5.48
CA LYS A 235 17.47 -11.58 6.13
C LYS A 235 16.81 -10.78 7.28
N LEU A 236 15.47 -10.81 7.41
CA LEU A 236 14.76 -10.13 8.50
C LEU A 236 14.69 -10.96 9.79
N ASN A 237 14.81 -12.26 9.67
CA ASN A 237 14.82 -13.23 10.77
C ASN A 237 16.24 -13.47 11.27
#